data_565d3b9e1488a6796a16ddf53c2028cd
#
_entry.id   565d3b9e1488a6796a16ddf53c2028cd
#
_cell.length_a   1.000
_cell.length_b   1.000
_cell.length_c   1.000
_cell.angle_alpha   90.00
_cell.angle_beta   90.00
_cell.angle_gamma   90.00
#
_symmetry.space_group_name_H-M   'P 1'
#
loop_
_entity.id
_entity.type
_entity.pdbx_description
1 polymer ?
#
loop_
_entity_poly.entity_id
_entity_poly.type
_entity_poly.pdbx_seq_one_letter_code
_entity_poly.pdbx_strand_id
1 'polypeptide(L)'
;TVFSLWALAALGFSPGQTGMFLGYIGILSVVVQAGLIGRLTRRFSDDTLLLSAVSLTGVSLLAWAFVPNVPLLVLVIAPLSLGLAVSQTVMTSALSKAVDADEVGGVLGAQTSIMSLTRVVAPIIGGLLLERAAVWSPGLLAAVLTLAMVPYAWRTLCLVPGRDSCDASFGDADNAGGAR
;
A
#
# COMPACT_ATOMS: atom_id res chain seq x y z
N THR A 1 -7.29 2.11 -16.30
CA THR A 1 -6.41 2.32 -15.13
C THR A 1 -5.04 2.82 -15.61
N VAL A 2 -4.33 3.62 -14.79
CA VAL A 2 -2.99 4.13 -15.13
C VAL A 2 -2.03 2.99 -15.47
N PHE A 3 -2.15 1.85 -14.78
CA PHE A 3 -1.35 0.65 -15.04
C PHE A 3 -1.49 0.14 -16.49
N SER A 4 -2.71 0.08 -17.04
CA SER A 4 -2.90 -0.42 -18.41
C SER A 4 -2.31 0.51 -19.46
N LEU A 5 -2.40 1.82 -19.26
CA LEU A 5 -1.76 2.82 -20.13
C LEU A 5 -0.23 2.74 -20.03
N TRP A 6 0.29 2.61 -18.82
CA TRP A 6 1.71 2.43 -18.59
C TRP A 6 2.25 1.12 -19.19
N ALA A 7 1.56 0.01 -19.00
CA ALA A 7 1.95 -1.30 -19.53
C ALA A 7 1.99 -1.32 -21.07
N LEU A 8 1.05 -0.63 -21.70
CA LEU A 8 1.05 -0.42 -23.15
C LEU A 8 2.24 0.43 -23.60
N ALA A 9 2.49 1.55 -22.92
CA ALA A 9 3.54 2.50 -23.27
C ALA A 9 4.96 1.98 -22.97
N ALA A 10 5.15 1.27 -21.82
CA ALA A 10 6.46 0.80 -21.36
C ALA A 10 6.86 -0.55 -21.91
N LEU A 11 5.91 -1.50 -22.03
CA LEU A 11 6.16 -2.91 -22.34
C LEU A 11 5.48 -3.37 -23.62
N GLY A 12 4.67 -2.53 -24.27
CA GLY A 12 3.93 -2.89 -25.48
C GLY A 12 2.88 -4.00 -25.26
N PHE A 13 2.31 -4.10 -24.05
CA PHE A 13 1.36 -5.16 -23.71
C PHE A 13 0.09 -5.08 -24.55
N SER A 14 -0.34 -6.23 -25.04
CA SER A 14 -1.68 -6.39 -25.60
C SER A 14 -2.76 -6.31 -24.50
N PRO A 15 -4.02 -5.98 -24.85
CA PRO A 15 -5.13 -5.98 -23.89
C PRO A 15 -5.28 -7.31 -23.14
N GLY A 16 -5.03 -8.44 -23.82
CA GLY A 16 -5.09 -9.77 -23.21
C GLY A 16 -3.99 -9.99 -22.17
N GLN A 17 -2.76 -9.58 -22.44
CA GLN A 17 -1.64 -9.65 -21.50
C GLN A 17 -1.90 -8.76 -20.28
N THR A 18 -2.41 -7.55 -20.48
CA THR A 18 -2.81 -6.67 -19.39
C THR A 18 -3.88 -7.31 -18.50
N GLY A 19 -4.87 -7.99 -19.12
CA GLY A 19 -5.90 -8.74 -18.39
C GLY A 19 -5.33 -9.89 -17.54
N MET A 20 -4.39 -10.66 -18.08
CA MET A 20 -3.71 -11.73 -17.32
C MET A 20 -2.94 -11.18 -16.12
N PHE A 21 -2.25 -10.05 -16.29
CA PHE A 21 -1.54 -9.37 -15.18
C PHE A 21 -2.48 -8.85 -14.11
N LEU A 22 -3.60 -8.26 -14.48
CA LEU A 22 -4.62 -7.83 -13.54
C LEU A 22 -5.23 -9.02 -12.78
N GLY A 23 -5.45 -10.14 -13.46
CA GLY A 23 -5.85 -11.40 -12.86
C GLY A 23 -4.83 -11.91 -11.84
N TYR A 24 -3.54 -11.91 -12.19
CA TYR A 24 -2.46 -12.25 -11.27
C TYR A 24 -2.45 -11.37 -10.00
N ILE A 25 -2.55 -10.05 -10.17
CA ILE A 25 -2.63 -9.10 -9.05
C ILE A 25 -3.87 -9.40 -8.18
N GLY A 26 -5.01 -9.72 -8.79
CA GLY A 26 -6.24 -10.09 -8.10
C GLY A 26 -6.07 -11.35 -7.24
N ILE A 27 -5.54 -12.42 -7.82
CA ILE A 27 -5.25 -13.68 -7.09
C ILE A 27 -4.28 -13.44 -5.95
N LEU A 28 -3.20 -12.71 -6.20
CA LEU A 28 -2.21 -12.37 -5.18
C LEU A 28 -2.84 -11.59 -4.02
N SER A 29 -3.71 -10.62 -4.33
CA SER A 29 -4.44 -9.84 -3.32
C SER A 29 -5.34 -10.74 -2.45
N VAL A 30 -6.04 -11.70 -3.04
CA VAL A 30 -6.88 -12.66 -2.30
C VAL A 30 -6.03 -13.53 -1.38
N VAL A 31 -4.92 -14.08 -1.88
CA VAL A 31 -4.00 -14.92 -1.08
C VAL A 31 -3.42 -14.14 0.10
N VAL A 32 -3.02 -12.90 -0.13
CA VAL A 32 -2.50 -12.00 0.92
C VAL A 32 -3.58 -11.70 1.95
N GLN A 33 -4.78 -11.33 1.53
CA GLN A 33 -5.88 -10.99 2.43
C GLN A 33 -6.36 -12.20 3.24
N ALA A 34 -6.54 -13.36 2.61
CA ALA A 34 -7.03 -14.55 3.30
C ALA A 34 -5.98 -15.21 4.21
N GLY A 35 -4.70 -15.21 3.80
CA GLY A 35 -3.66 -15.99 4.48
C GLY A 35 -2.74 -15.20 5.40
N LEU A 36 -2.34 -14.01 4.99
CA LEU A 36 -1.25 -13.29 5.63
C LEU A 36 -1.73 -12.21 6.61
N ILE A 37 -2.79 -11.48 6.27
CA ILE A 37 -3.27 -10.36 7.10
C ILE A 37 -3.68 -10.86 8.50
N GLY A 38 -4.42 -11.95 8.59
CA GLY A 38 -4.85 -12.50 9.88
C GLY A 38 -3.70 -12.93 10.80
N ARG A 39 -2.56 -13.34 10.24
CA ARG A 39 -1.35 -13.65 11.02
C ARG A 39 -0.58 -12.40 11.42
N LEU A 40 -0.47 -11.43 10.52
CA LEU A 40 0.23 -10.18 10.75
C LEU A 40 -0.44 -9.34 11.85
N THR A 41 -1.75 -9.15 11.77
CA THR A 41 -2.53 -8.34 12.73
C THR A 41 -2.60 -8.96 14.13
N ARG A 42 -2.32 -10.27 14.26
CA ARG A 42 -2.20 -10.93 15.57
C ARG A 42 -0.82 -10.77 16.20
N ARG A 43 0.22 -10.49 15.40
CA ARG A 43 1.61 -10.49 15.84
C ARG A 43 2.20 -9.08 15.99
N PHE A 44 1.67 -8.12 15.26
CA PHE A 44 2.18 -6.76 15.22
C PHE A 44 1.06 -5.76 15.54
N SER A 45 1.42 -4.63 16.15
CA SER A 45 0.48 -3.54 16.37
C SER A 45 0.01 -2.91 15.05
N ASP A 46 -1.21 -2.37 15.05
CA ASP A 46 -1.80 -1.73 13.87
C ASP A 46 -0.90 -0.61 13.32
N ASP A 47 -0.25 0.17 14.21
CA ASP A 47 0.63 1.28 13.86
C ASP A 47 1.92 0.82 13.17
N THR A 48 2.57 -0.22 13.71
CA THR A 48 3.78 -0.81 13.11
C THR A 48 3.47 -1.46 11.75
N LEU A 49 2.32 -2.12 11.64
CA LEU A 49 1.85 -2.70 10.38
C LEU A 49 1.60 -1.62 9.33
N LEU A 50 0.97 -0.52 9.72
CA LEU A 50 0.69 0.58 8.80
C LEU A 50 1.99 1.22 8.30
N LEU A 51 2.93 1.52 9.20
CA LEU A 51 4.23 2.09 8.83
C LEU A 51 5.04 1.16 7.90
N SER A 52 5.12 -0.13 8.24
CA SER A 52 5.84 -1.11 7.43
C SER A 52 5.18 -1.31 6.06
N ALA A 53 3.84 -1.35 6.00
CA ALA A 53 3.09 -1.51 4.77
C ALA A 53 3.21 -0.28 3.85
N VAL A 54 3.15 0.94 4.39
CA VAL A 54 3.34 2.18 3.62
C VAL A 54 4.78 2.28 3.11
N SER A 55 5.77 1.94 3.94
CA SER A 55 7.18 1.92 3.53
C SER A 55 7.43 0.90 2.43
N LEU A 56 6.89 -0.33 2.57
CA LEU A 56 6.99 -1.38 1.56
C LEU A 56 6.35 -0.95 0.24
N THR A 57 5.17 -0.30 0.32
CA THR A 57 4.48 0.24 -0.86
C THR A 57 5.32 1.30 -1.56
N GLY A 58 5.88 2.25 -0.81
CA GLY A 58 6.72 3.32 -1.36
C GLY A 58 7.98 2.80 -2.05
N VAL A 59 8.68 1.86 -1.42
CA VAL A 59 9.88 1.20 -2.01
C VAL A 59 9.50 0.39 -3.26
N SER A 60 8.38 -0.33 -3.22
CA SER A 60 7.90 -1.10 -4.36
C SER A 60 7.49 -0.21 -5.54
N LEU A 61 6.90 0.96 -5.28
CA LEU A 61 6.58 1.96 -6.30
C LEU A 61 7.83 2.58 -6.93
N LEU A 62 8.88 2.83 -6.12
CA LEU A 62 10.19 3.25 -6.66
C LEU A 62 10.78 2.16 -7.56
N ALA A 63 10.78 0.93 -7.09
CA ALA A 63 11.26 -0.18 -7.90
C ALA A 63 10.46 -0.31 -9.20
N TRP A 64 9.13 -0.18 -9.13
CA TRP A 64 8.26 -0.22 -10.32
C TRP A 64 8.58 0.87 -11.35
N ALA A 65 8.94 2.08 -10.92
CA ALA A 65 9.28 3.18 -11.82
C ALA A 65 10.48 2.84 -12.75
N PHE A 66 11.37 1.94 -12.32
CA PHE A 66 12.60 1.57 -13.03
C PHE A 66 12.59 0.14 -13.59
N VAL A 67 11.43 -0.52 -13.64
CA VAL A 67 11.31 -1.90 -14.15
C VAL A 67 11.52 -1.95 -15.68
N PRO A 68 12.59 -2.60 -16.18
CA PRO A 68 12.82 -2.73 -17.61
C PRO A 68 12.20 -3.99 -18.23
N ASN A 69 11.84 -5.01 -17.41
CA ASN A 69 11.47 -6.34 -17.88
C ASN A 69 10.24 -6.90 -17.17
N VAL A 70 9.45 -7.72 -17.89
CA VAL A 70 8.25 -8.39 -17.38
C VAL A 70 8.52 -9.27 -16.13
N PRO A 71 9.59 -10.12 -16.08
CA PRO A 71 9.85 -10.93 -14.88
C PRO A 71 10.10 -10.08 -13.63
N LEU A 72 10.80 -8.95 -13.77
CA LEU A 72 11.05 -8.03 -12.67
C LEU A 72 9.76 -7.34 -12.24
N LEU A 73 8.86 -7.04 -13.19
CA LEU A 73 7.54 -6.49 -12.90
C LEU A 73 6.73 -7.44 -12.01
N VAL A 74 6.68 -8.73 -12.33
CA VAL A 74 6.01 -9.77 -11.52
C VAL A 74 6.55 -9.79 -10.10
N LEU A 75 7.89 -9.71 -9.96
CA LEU A 75 8.55 -9.72 -8.66
C LEU A 75 8.21 -8.48 -7.83
N VAL A 76 8.16 -7.29 -8.44
CA VAL A 76 7.89 -6.02 -7.76
C VAL A 76 6.40 -5.87 -7.41
N ILE A 77 5.50 -6.41 -8.22
CA ILE A 77 4.05 -6.36 -7.97
C ILE A 77 3.66 -7.15 -6.71
N ALA A 78 4.37 -8.21 -6.37
CA ALA A 78 4.07 -9.03 -5.20
C ALA A 78 4.17 -8.20 -3.88
N PRO A 79 5.32 -7.58 -3.53
CA PRO A 79 5.42 -6.75 -2.34
C PRO A 79 4.56 -5.48 -2.42
N LEU A 80 4.36 -4.91 -3.62
CA LEU A 80 3.46 -3.78 -3.82
C LEU A 80 2.01 -4.13 -3.44
N SER A 81 1.51 -5.26 -3.93
CA SER A 81 0.15 -5.75 -3.63
C SER A 81 -0.01 -6.06 -2.14
N LEU A 82 1.03 -6.63 -1.51
CA LEU A 82 1.05 -6.90 -0.07
C LEU A 82 0.95 -5.60 0.73
N GLY A 83 1.79 -4.61 0.45
CA GLY A 83 1.79 -3.32 1.14
C GLY A 83 0.45 -2.60 1.01
N LEU A 84 -0.13 -2.57 -0.20
CA LEU A 84 -1.45 -1.96 -0.44
C LEU A 84 -2.57 -2.67 0.31
N ALA A 85 -2.61 -4.01 0.29
CA ALA A 85 -3.64 -4.80 0.96
C ALA A 85 -3.57 -4.64 2.48
N VAL A 86 -2.38 -4.68 3.07
CA VAL A 86 -2.18 -4.49 4.51
C VAL A 86 -2.55 -3.07 4.92
N SER A 87 -2.06 -2.04 4.22
CA SER A 87 -2.39 -0.63 4.51
C SER A 87 -3.90 -0.39 4.47
N GLN A 88 -4.59 -0.91 3.45
CA GLN A 88 -6.03 -0.76 3.30
C GLN A 88 -6.80 -1.41 4.46
N THR A 89 -6.42 -2.63 4.84
CA THR A 89 -7.11 -3.38 5.91
C THR A 89 -6.87 -2.75 7.27
N VAL A 90 -5.62 -2.39 7.59
CA VAL A 90 -5.26 -1.77 8.87
C VAL A 90 -5.92 -0.40 9.00
N MET A 91 -5.91 0.42 7.94
CA MET A 91 -6.56 1.73 7.96
C MET A 91 -8.08 1.64 8.19
N THR A 92 -8.75 0.71 7.50
CA THR A 92 -10.18 0.48 7.70
C THR A 92 -10.49 -0.03 9.11
N SER A 93 -9.68 -0.95 9.64
CA SER A 93 -9.79 -1.46 11.02
C SER A 93 -9.55 -0.33 12.05
N ALA A 94 -8.53 0.49 11.86
CA ALA A 94 -8.22 1.60 12.76
C ALA A 94 -9.33 2.64 12.78
N LEU A 95 -9.89 2.98 11.62
CA LEU A 95 -11.01 3.91 11.52
C LEU A 95 -12.27 3.37 12.23
N SER A 96 -12.59 2.09 12.05
CA SER A 96 -13.77 1.49 12.71
C SER A 96 -13.62 1.36 14.23
N LYS A 97 -12.38 1.27 14.74
CA LYS A 97 -12.09 1.24 16.18
C LYS A 97 -12.04 2.64 16.82
N ALA A 98 -11.88 3.69 16.02
CA ALA A 98 -11.68 5.06 16.50
C ALA A 98 -12.99 5.83 16.74
N VAL A 99 -14.14 5.26 16.35
CA VAL A 99 -15.45 5.91 16.42
C VAL A 99 -16.48 4.99 17.08
N ASP A 100 -17.54 5.58 17.61
CA ASP A 100 -18.67 4.83 18.20
C ASP A 100 -19.41 4.00 17.15
N ALA A 101 -20.06 2.91 17.59
CA ALA A 101 -20.70 1.95 16.70
C ALA A 101 -21.73 2.59 15.73
N ASP A 102 -22.40 3.64 16.17
CA ASP A 102 -23.40 4.37 15.39
C ASP A 102 -22.78 5.26 14.28
N GLU A 103 -21.50 5.64 14.44
CA GLU A 103 -20.78 6.53 13.52
C GLU A 103 -19.90 5.77 12.50
N VAL A 104 -19.62 4.49 12.74
CA VAL A 104 -18.75 3.65 11.88
C VAL A 104 -19.18 3.72 10.41
N GLY A 105 -20.49 3.62 10.15
CA GLY A 105 -21.02 3.68 8.79
C GLY A 105 -20.72 4.99 8.07
N GLY A 106 -20.83 6.11 8.78
CA GLY A 106 -20.53 7.45 8.25
C GLY A 106 -19.06 7.62 7.91
N VAL A 107 -18.17 7.21 8.80
CA VAL A 107 -16.72 7.33 8.62
C VAL A 107 -16.21 6.43 7.48
N LEU A 108 -16.66 5.18 7.40
CA LEU A 108 -16.33 4.28 6.30
C LEU A 108 -16.93 4.75 4.97
N GLY A 109 -18.12 5.36 5.00
CA GLY A 109 -18.72 6.01 3.84
C GLY A 109 -17.88 7.19 3.34
N ALA A 110 -17.42 8.06 4.23
CA ALA A 110 -16.52 9.17 3.89
C ALA A 110 -15.17 8.66 3.31
N GLN A 111 -14.57 7.64 3.94
CA GLN A 111 -13.36 6.98 3.41
C GLN A 111 -13.57 6.48 1.99
N THR A 112 -14.68 5.76 1.75
CA THR A 112 -15.01 5.20 0.43
C THR A 112 -15.22 6.31 -0.61
N SER A 113 -15.85 7.43 -0.21
CA SER A 113 -16.06 8.59 -1.07
C SER A 113 -14.75 9.24 -1.49
N ILE A 114 -13.80 9.45 -0.56
CA ILE A 114 -12.46 9.97 -0.84
C ILE A 114 -11.70 9.03 -1.78
N MET A 115 -11.77 7.72 -1.53
CA MET A 115 -11.14 6.73 -2.40
C MET A 115 -11.74 6.72 -3.80
N SER A 116 -13.05 6.89 -3.93
CA SER A 116 -13.74 6.96 -5.23
C SER A 116 -13.31 8.21 -6.00
N LEU A 117 -13.21 9.36 -5.33
CA LEU A 117 -12.70 10.59 -5.93
C LEU A 117 -11.25 10.41 -6.41
N THR A 118 -10.40 9.80 -5.60
CA THR A 118 -9.00 9.51 -5.96
C THR A 118 -8.93 8.60 -7.19
N ARG A 119 -9.81 7.61 -7.32
CA ARG A 119 -9.87 6.72 -8.50
C ARG A 119 -10.25 7.44 -9.79
N VAL A 120 -10.93 8.58 -9.71
CA VAL A 120 -11.23 9.42 -10.87
C VAL A 120 -10.09 10.38 -11.17
N VAL A 121 -9.53 11.03 -10.15
CA VAL A 121 -8.50 12.06 -10.31
C VAL A 121 -7.14 11.44 -10.68
N ALA A 122 -6.77 10.30 -10.07
CA ALA A 122 -5.46 9.68 -10.29
C ALA A 122 -5.18 9.28 -11.76
N PRO A 123 -6.13 8.70 -12.53
CA PRO A 123 -5.90 8.43 -13.94
C PRO A 123 -5.70 9.67 -14.79
N ILE A 124 -6.37 10.78 -14.46
CA ILE A 124 -6.23 12.05 -15.19
C ILE A 124 -4.81 12.58 -15.00
N ILE A 125 -4.35 12.67 -13.74
CA ILE A 125 -2.99 13.12 -13.44
C ILE A 125 -1.96 12.16 -14.03
N GLY A 126 -2.15 10.85 -13.88
CA GLY A 126 -1.25 9.83 -14.42
C GLY A 126 -1.16 9.87 -15.95
N GLY A 127 -2.29 10.07 -16.65
CA GLY A 127 -2.33 10.22 -18.11
C GLY A 127 -1.58 11.47 -18.58
N LEU A 128 -1.82 12.62 -17.95
CA LEU A 128 -1.10 13.87 -18.26
C LEU A 128 0.41 13.75 -18.02
N LEU A 129 0.83 13.03 -16.97
CA LEU A 129 2.25 12.78 -16.71
C LEU A 129 2.89 11.89 -17.77
N LEU A 130 2.17 10.86 -18.22
CA LEU A 130 2.64 9.97 -19.30
C LEU A 130 2.80 10.72 -20.63
N GLU A 131 1.88 11.66 -20.94
CA GLU A 131 1.94 12.45 -22.18
C GLU A 131 3.03 13.53 -22.18
N ARG A 132 3.24 14.19 -21.03
CA ARG A 132 4.08 15.39 -20.95
C ARG A 132 5.45 15.19 -20.35
N ALA A 133 5.67 14.10 -19.63
CA ALA A 133 6.96 13.80 -18.98
C ALA A 133 7.55 12.50 -19.55
N ALA A 134 7.78 11.52 -18.72
CA ALA A 134 8.38 10.24 -19.14
C ALA A 134 7.55 9.08 -18.58
N VAL A 135 7.72 7.88 -19.16
CA VAL A 135 6.99 6.65 -18.78
C VAL A 135 7.19 6.29 -17.29
N TRP A 136 8.31 6.67 -16.70
CA TRP A 136 8.62 6.44 -15.27
C TRP A 136 7.99 7.48 -14.33
N SER A 137 7.49 8.62 -14.86
CA SER A 137 7.04 9.76 -14.03
C SER A 137 5.84 9.47 -13.11
N PRO A 138 4.79 8.70 -13.50
CA PRO A 138 3.68 8.42 -12.59
C PRO A 138 4.10 7.54 -11.41
N GLY A 139 4.96 6.54 -11.67
CA GLY A 139 5.50 5.67 -10.63
C GLY A 139 6.38 6.43 -9.64
N LEU A 140 7.25 7.30 -10.14
CA LEU A 140 8.10 8.13 -9.30
C LEU A 140 7.29 9.11 -8.44
N LEU A 141 6.32 9.80 -9.03
CA LEU A 141 5.44 10.72 -8.28
C LEU A 141 4.72 9.98 -7.15
N ALA A 142 4.12 8.83 -7.45
CA ALA A 142 3.44 8.01 -6.45
C ALA A 142 4.39 7.54 -5.35
N ALA A 143 5.61 7.12 -5.70
CA ALA A 143 6.63 6.71 -4.76
C ALA A 143 7.06 7.84 -3.83
N VAL A 144 7.34 9.02 -4.37
CA VAL A 144 7.76 10.21 -3.59
C VAL A 144 6.66 10.62 -2.63
N LEU A 145 5.40 10.70 -3.09
CA LEU A 145 4.26 11.05 -2.23
C LEU A 145 4.07 10.02 -1.12
N THR A 146 4.14 8.73 -1.43
CA THR A 146 3.99 7.65 -0.45
C THR A 146 5.13 7.66 0.56
N LEU A 147 6.37 7.80 0.13
CA LEU A 147 7.54 7.86 1.02
C LEU A 147 7.57 9.14 1.87
N ALA A 148 7.11 10.26 1.34
CA ALA A 148 6.96 11.50 2.12
C ALA A 148 5.93 11.37 3.25
N MET A 149 4.94 10.48 3.08
CA MET A 149 3.97 10.17 4.14
C MET A 149 4.57 9.35 5.28
N VAL A 150 5.64 8.59 5.06
CA VAL A 150 6.26 7.74 6.11
C VAL A 150 6.76 8.55 7.30
N PRO A 151 7.60 9.61 7.16
CA PRO A 151 8.05 10.40 8.30
C PRO A 151 6.91 11.17 8.97
N TYR A 152 5.90 11.58 8.22
CA TYR A 152 4.70 12.19 8.79
C TYR A 152 3.91 11.18 9.63
N ALA A 153 3.64 10.00 9.09
CA ALA A 153 2.96 8.94 9.81
C ALA A 153 3.75 8.50 11.06
N TRP A 154 5.07 8.39 10.96
CA TRP A 154 5.92 8.06 12.10
C TRP A 154 5.81 9.13 13.20
N ARG A 155 5.90 10.39 12.87
CA ARG A 155 5.75 11.48 13.85
C ARG A 155 4.38 11.49 14.52
N THR A 156 3.31 11.22 13.78
CA THR A 156 1.94 11.23 14.32
C THR A 156 1.61 9.98 15.12
N LEU A 157 2.16 8.83 14.78
CA LEU A 157 1.87 7.55 15.45
C LEU A 157 2.81 7.31 16.65
N CYS A 158 4.10 7.65 16.53
CA CYS A 158 5.08 7.36 17.57
C CYS A 158 5.36 8.53 18.53
N LEU A 159 5.01 9.79 18.19
CA LEU A 159 5.28 10.96 19.01
C LEU A 159 4.04 11.46 19.79
N VAL A 160 2.87 10.84 19.66
CA VAL A 160 1.70 11.19 20.50
C VAL A 160 1.86 10.52 21.86
N PRO A 161 2.00 11.27 22.96
CA PRO A 161 2.13 10.73 24.31
C PRO A 161 0.88 9.93 24.68
N GLY A 162 1.05 8.65 25.05
CA GLY A 162 -0.03 7.77 25.49
C GLY A 162 -0.34 6.60 24.55
N ARG A 163 0.40 6.42 23.45
CA ARG A 163 0.37 5.22 22.62
C ARG A 163 1.73 4.53 22.67
N ASP A 164 1.92 3.66 23.66
CA ASP A 164 3.15 2.88 23.87
C ASP A 164 3.37 1.78 22.80
N SER A 165 2.74 1.92 21.63
CA SER A 165 2.67 0.89 20.59
C SER A 165 3.99 0.70 19.82
N CYS A 166 4.87 1.69 19.80
CA CYS A 166 6.13 1.58 19.04
C CYS A 166 7.26 0.96 19.87
N ASP A 167 7.28 1.14 21.19
CA ASP A 167 8.34 0.58 22.06
C ASP A 167 8.13 -0.92 22.36
N ALA A 168 6.88 -1.39 22.46
CA ALA A 168 6.59 -2.77 22.79
C ALA A 168 6.97 -3.77 21.67
N SER A 169 7.00 -3.36 20.40
CA SER A 169 7.27 -4.30 19.29
C SER A 169 8.75 -4.51 18.98
N PHE A 170 9.62 -3.58 19.39
CA PHE A 170 11.07 -3.72 19.25
C PHE A 170 11.74 -4.32 20.49
N GLY A 171 11.13 -4.15 21.69
CA GLY A 171 11.69 -4.64 22.96
C GLY A 171 11.40 -6.13 23.23
N ASP A 172 10.29 -6.68 22.72
CA ASP A 172 9.92 -8.08 22.98
C ASP A 172 10.68 -9.11 22.13
N ALA A 173 11.31 -8.69 21.04
CA ALA A 173 12.14 -9.58 20.23
C ALA A 173 13.45 -9.98 20.96
N ASP A 174 14.00 -9.11 21.81
CA ASP A 174 15.23 -9.37 22.56
C ASP A 174 14.98 -10.20 23.85
N ASN A 175 13.78 -10.15 24.44
CA ASN A 175 13.49 -10.87 25.68
C ASN A 175 12.98 -12.31 25.49
N ALA A 176 12.56 -12.71 24.31
CA ALA A 176 12.13 -14.08 24.01
C ALA A 176 13.30 -15.06 23.83
N GLY A 177 14.54 -14.58 23.75
CA GLY A 177 15.77 -15.36 23.60
C GLY A 177 16.45 -15.80 24.91
N GLY A 178 16.00 -15.30 26.07
CA GLY A 178 16.73 -15.44 27.34
C GLY A 178 16.18 -16.44 28.37
N ALA A 179 15.11 -17.17 28.08
CA ALA A 179 14.54 -18.14 29.01
C ALA A 179 14.55 -19.56 28.44
N ARG A 180 15.71 -20.18 28.49
CA ARG A 180 15.90 -21.66 28.50
C ARG A 180 17.04 -22.01 29.41
#